data_1807b791f35eafde2fde48c94b2cec67
#
_entry.id   1807b791f35eafde2fde48c94b2cec67
#
_cell.length_a   1.000
_cell.length_b   1.000
_cell.length_c   1.000
_cell.angle_alpha   90.00
_cell.angle_beta   90.00
_cell.angle_gamma   90.00
#
_symmetry.space_group_name_H-M   'P 1'
#
loop_
_entity.id
_entity.type
_entity.pdbx_description
1 polymer ?
#
loop_
_entity_poly.entity_id
_entity_poly.type
_entity_poly.pdbx_seq_one_letter_code
_entity_poly.pdbx_strand_id
1 'polypeptide(L)'
;SINFGFGKYVNRNVVDGYGGASRGVEQWTVRASRALASDPDRIDVGPLRYEVLEPLHAVRVVLEPNAVQPLAYDLVLRGSLPCALEEREDRRTLTGYRRSADQIRYHQLGVASGWVQLEGRRIEVTPESWLMTRDHSWGLRPAVGVPCTDLQPDPMDVHPPRVLAAWSPVLFTPPPGAGGSPWALMLYYLLYAGEGWRHEKSQGGFEHADGRREPVERIEPQLRFDPRNKRLVGGSFVLTMPDGGMRRFTLRVLGDTGFHLGAGLYHGFDGHYHGQWRGPLHVDGEHFADCSSPDSVARLNQFRDCLVELRDEASGALGIGNCQTWVQGHWPALGLPEG
;
A
#
# COMPACT_ATOMS: atom_id res chain seq x y z
N SER A 1 -1.96 12.55 -3.37
CA SER A 1 -2.36 11.20 -3.82
C SER A 1 -3.78 10.89 -3.39
N ILE A 2 -4.42 9.95 -4.11
CA ILE A 2 -5.68 9.31 -3.72
C ILE A 2 -5.34 7.87 -3.37
N ASN A 3 -5.93 7.37 -2.29
CA ASN A 3 -5.76 6.01 -1.82
C ASN A 3 -7.14 5.40 -1.49
N PHE A 4 -7.31 4.13 -1.74
CA PHE A 4 -8.56 3.41 -1.44
C PHE A 4 -8.26 1.92 -1.20
N GLY A 5 -9.19 1.28 -0.49
CA GLY A 5 -9.17 -0.16 -0.29
C GLY A 5 -10.57 -0.71 -0.08
N PHE A 6 -10.77 -1.96 -0.48
CA PHE A 6 -12.00 -2.72 -0.26
C PHE A 6 -11.66 -4.12 0.22
N GLY A 7 -12.42 -4.63 1.18
CA GLY A 7 -12.25 -5.96 1.70
C GLY A 7 -13.58 -6.71 1.87
N LYS A 8 -13.65 -7.94 1.35
CA LYS A 8 -14.72 -8.90 1.65
C LYS A 8 -14.20 -9.94 2.64
N TYR A 9 -14.76 -9.96 3.82
CA TYR A 9 -14.36 -10.85 4.90
C TYR A 9 -15.44 -11.90 5.12
N VAL A 10 -15.46 -12.89 4.22
CA VAL A 10 -16.54 -13.91 4.18
C VAL A 10 -16.70 -14.66 5.48
N ASN A 11 -15.61 -15.01 6.17
CA ASN A 11 -15.64 -15.70 7.46
C ASN A 11 -16.13 -14.80 8.62
N ARG A 12 -16.33 -13.53 8.36
CA ARG A 12 -16.84 -12.53 9.34
C ARG A 12 -18.17 -11.92 8.92
N ASN A 13 -18.65 -12.25 7.72
CA ASN A 13 -19.86 -11.70 7.10
C ASN A 13 -19.84 -10.17 7.00
N VAL A 14 -18.67 -9.58 6.72
CA VAL A 14 -18.45 -8.13 6.67
C VAL A 14 -17.82 -7.75 5.33
N VAL A 15 -18.27 -6.61 4.79
CA VAL A 15 -17.56 -5.84 3.75
C VAL A 15 -17.18 -4.52 4.34
N ASP A 16 -15.96 -4.10 4.13
CA ASP A 16 -15.52 -2.74 4.44
C ASP A 16 -14.73 -2.10 3.29
N GLY A 17 -14.50 -0.83 3.43
CA GLY A 17 -13.65 -0.08 2.53
C GLY A 17 -13.27 1.27 3.11
N TYR A 18 -12.26 1.85 2.52
CA TYR A 18 -11.89 3.24 2.77
C TYR A 18 -11.55 3.95 1.47
N GLY A 19 -11.70 5.25 1.48
CA GLY A 19 -11.22 6.15 0.45
C GLY A 19 -10.59 7.37 1.10
N GLY A 20 -9.49 7.85 0.54
CA GLY A 20 -8.80 8.98 1.13
C GLY A 20 -7.93 9.75 0.15
N ALA A 21 -7.52 10.93 0.61
CA ALA A 21 -6.59 11.81 -0.09
C ALA A 21 -5.49 12.27 0.85
N SER A 22 -4.28 12.44 0.33
CA SER A 22 -3.22 13.18 1.01
C SER A 22 -2.73 14.34 0.14
N ARG A 23 -2.49 15.48 0.78
CA ARG A 23 -1.98 16.71 0.17
C ARG A 23 -1.03 17.40 1.14
N GLY A 24 0.25 17.46 0.80
CA GLY A 24 1.25 17.96 1.72
C GLY A 24 1.29 17.12 2.99
N VAL A 25 1.06 17.75 4.13
CA VAL A 25 0.99 17.10 5.44
C VAL A 25 -0.42 16.66 5.85
N GLU A 26 -1.43 17.02 5.08
CA GLU A 26 -2.83 16.75 5.38
C GLU A 26 -3.28 15.40 4.83
N GLN A 27 -4.23 14.79 5.53
CA GLN A 27 -4.89 13.57 5.07
C GLN A 27 -6.37 13.56 5.43
N TRP A 28 -7.23 13.25 4.46
CA TRP A 28 -8.66 12.99 4.61
C TRP A 28 -8.93 11.52 4.38
N THR A 29 -9.72 10.90 5.24
CA THR A 29 -10.11 9.49 5.11
C THR A 29 -11.58 9.32 5.40
N VAL A 30 -12.28 8.58 4.53
CA VAL A 30 -13.65 8.08 4.72
C VAL A 30 -13.56 6.57 4.84
N ARG A 31 -14.21 5.99 5.83
CA ARG A 31 -14.28 4.54 6.06
C ARG A 31 -15.74 4.12 6.10
N ALA A 32 -16.03 2.95 5.60
CA ALA A 32 -17.37 2.38 5.68
C ALA A 32 -17.29 0.86 5.89
N SER A 33 -18.26 0.30 6.60
CA SER A 33 -18.45 -1.14 6.73
C SER A 33 -19.94 -1.51 6.75
N ARG A 34 -20.27 -2.70 6.27
CA ARG A 34 -21.63 -3.26 6.31
C ARG A 34 -21.61 -4.79 6.41
N ALA A 35 -22.79 -5.37 6.61
CA ALA A 35 -22.96 -6.80 6.41
C ALA A 35 -22.67 -7.20 4.96
N LEU A 36 -22.03 -8.36 4.74
CA LEU A 36 -21.72 -8.87 3.41
C LEU A 36 -22.98 -9.14 2.58
N ALA A 37 -24.08 -9.51 3.23
CA ALA A 37 -25.35 -9.90 2.62
C ALA A 37 -25.26 -11.15 1.71
N SER A 38 -26.33 -11.47 1.00
CA SER A 38 -26.42 -12.68 0.18
C SER A 38 -25.76 -12.58 -1.19
N ASP A 39 -25.44 -11.36 -1.63
CA ASP A 39 -24.69 -11.12 -2.87
C ASP A 39 -23.24 -10.79 -2.56
N PRO A 40 -22.33 -11.78 -2.66
CA PRO A 40 -20.91 -11.58 -2.37
C PRO A 40 -20.19 -10.76 -3.46
N ASP A 41 -20.77 -10.57 -4.63
CA ASP A 41 -20.17 -9.84 -5.74
C ASP A 41 -20.43 -8.34 -5.64
N ARG A 42 -21.38 -7.93 -4.80
CA ARG A 42 -21.66 -6.54 -4.52
C ARG A 42 -20.55 -5.91 -3.65
N ILE A 43 -19.79 -4.98 -4.22
CA ILE A 43 -18.61 -4.35 -3.60
C ILE A 43 -18.83 -2.86 -3.33
N ASP A 44 -20.05 -2.45 -3.03
CA ASP A 44 -20.34 -1.10 -2.54
C ASP A 44 -20.50 -1.12 -1.01
N VAL A 45 -20.05 -0.07 -0.36
CA VAL A 45 -20.21 0.12 1.08
C VAL A 45 -20.31 1.60 1.44
N GLY A 46 -21.49 2.03 1.93
CA GLY A 46 -21.75 3.45 2.17
C GLY A 46 -21.53 4.29 0.89
N PRO A 47 -20.70 5.34 0.95
CA PRO A 47 -20.41 6.17 -0.23
C PRO A 47 -19.33 5.57 -1.16
N LEU A 48 -18.79 4.42 -0.85
CA LEU A 48 -17.69 3.79 -1.59
C LEU A 48 -18.24 2.74 -2.55
N ARG A 49 -17.74 2.75 -3.80
CA ARG A 49 -18.02 1.72 -4.82
C ARG A 49 -16.76 1.27 -5.53
N TYR A 50 -16.76 0.00 -5.89
CA TYR A 50 -15.74 -0.61 -6.71
C TYR A 50 -16.43 -1.44 -7.81
N GLU A 51 -16.15 -1.12 -9.06
CA GLU A 51 -16.73 -1.76 -10.23
C GLU A 51 -15.65 -2.36 -11.10
N VAL A 52 -15.77 -3.63 -11.47
CA VAL A 52 -14.91 -4.26 -12.47
C VAL A 52 -15.48 -3.94 -13.84
N LEU A 53 -14.83 -3.06 -14.60
CA LEU A 53 -15.24 -2.71 -15.96
C LEU A 53 -14.74 -3.74 -16.97
N GLU A 54 -13.50 -4.19 -16.79
CA GLU A 54 -12.86 -5.20 -17.59
C GLU A 54 -11.95 -6.04 -16.68
N PRO A 55 -12.20 -7.36 -16.51
CA PRO A 55 -11.43 -8.21 -15.62
C PRO A 55 -9.93 -8.12 -15.88
N LEU A 56 -9.15 -7.97 -14.82
CA LEU A 56 -7.69 -7.85 -14.83
C LEU A 56 -7.11 -6.65 -15.63
N HIS A 57 -7.96 -5.77 -16.15
CA HIS A 57 -7.50 -4.64 -16.96
C HIS A 57 -8.06 -3.29 -16.49
N ALA A 58 -9.34 -3.15 -16.26
CA ALA A 58 -9.93 -1.88 -15.89
C ALA A 58 -10.93 -2.00 -14.72
N VAL A 59 -10.83 -1.07 -13.77
CA VAL A 59 -11.75 -0.94 -12.65
C VAL A 59 -12.14 0.52 -12.49
N ARG A 60 -13.34 0.76 -11.92
CA ARG A 60 -13.79 2.08 -11.50
C ARG A 60 -13.91 2.11 -10.00
N VAL A 61 -13.40 3.16 -9.39
CA VAL A 61 -13.50 3.42 -7.96
C VAL A 61 -14.18 4.77 -7.73
N VAL A 62 -15.19 4.77 -6.87
CA VAL A 62 -16.00 5.96 -6.59
C VAL A 62 -16.05 6.19 -5.09
N LEU A 63 -15.84 7.42 -4.68
CA LEU A 63 -16.25 7.95 -3.40
C LEU A 63 -17.27 9.04 -3.68
N GLU A 64 -18.53 8.76 -3.39
CA GLU A 64 -19.61 9.73 -3.56
C GLU A 64 -19.46 10.91 -2.60
N PRO A 65 -20.04 12.08 -2.93
CA PRO A 65 -20.20 13.15 -1.97
C PRO A 65 -20.85 12.63 -0.68
N ASN A 66 -20.27 12.96 0.45
CA ASN A 66 -20.67 12.43 1.76
C ASN A 66 -20.60 13.51 2.83
N ALA A 67 -21.22 13.23 3.97
CA ALA A 67 -21.26 14.17 5.11
C ALA A 67 -20.02 14.06 6.03
N VAL A 68 -19.11 13.10 5.76
CA VAL A 68 -17.99 12.79 6.64
C VAL A 68 -16.75 13.62 6.31
N GLN A 69 -16.43 13.72 5.00
CA GLN A 69 -15.28 14.48 4.52
C GLN A 69 -15.63 15.26 3.26
N PRO A 70 -15.02 16.44 3.05
CA PRO A 70 -15.19 17.24 1.82
C PRO A 70 -14.39 16.63 0.66
N LEU A 71 -14.46 15.32 0.48
CA LEU A 71 -13.73 14.52 -0.51
C LEU A 71 -14.73 13.66 -1.30
N ALA A 72 -14.65 13.71 -2.61
CA ALA A 72 -15.35 12.83 -3.53
C ALA A 72 -14.48 12.57 -4.76
N TYR A 73 -14.65 11.43 -5.41
CA TYR A 73 -13.96 11.12 -6.66
C TYR A 73 -14.69 10.05 -7.46
N ASP A 74 -14.44 10.05 -8.77
CA ASP A 74 -14.89 9.03 -9.70
C ASP A 74 -13.73 8.78 -10.67
N LEU A 75 -13.06 7.64 -10.50
CA LEU A 75 -11.82 7.32 -11.18
C LEU A 75 -11.94 5.98 -11.90
N VAL A 76 -11.55 5.97 -13.17
CA VAL A 76 -11.30 4.74 -13.93
C VAL A 76 -9.80 4.47 -13.93
N LEU A 77 -9.43 3.31 -13.45
CA LEU A 77 -8.06 2.82 -13.37
C LEU A 77 -7.86 1.77 -14.47
N ARG A 78 -6.88 1.98 -15.34
CA ARG A 78 -6.61 1.12 -16.48
C ARG A 78 -5.16 0.65 -16.47
N GLY A 79 -4.95 -0.67 -16.55
CA GLY A 79 -3.61 -1.25 -16.60
C GLY A 79 -2.86 -0.86 -17.88
N SER A 80 -1.63 -0.37 -17.73
CA SER A 80 -0.67 -0.23 -18.83
C SER A 80 0.15 -1.50 -19.04
N LEU A 81 0.17 -2.36 -18.02
CA LEU A 81 0.84 -3.66 -18.02
C LEU A 81 -0.17 -4.74 -17.61
N PRO A 82 0.05 -6.01 -17.98
CA PRO A 82 -0.72 -7.12 -17.42
C PRO A 82 -0.60 -7.18 -15.90
N CYS A 83 -1.61 -7.78 -15.23
CA CYS A 83 -1.49 -8.11 -13.82
C CYS A 83 -0.34 -9.10 -13.58
N ALA A 84 0.45 -8.85 -12.56
CA ALA A 84 1.60 -9.67 -12.21
C ALA A 84 1.38 -10.35 -10.85
N LEU A 85 1.41 -11.68 -10.84
CA LEU A 85 1.24 -12.48 -9.64
C LEU A 85 2.52 -12.40 -8.79
N GLU A 86 2.36 -12.11 -7.49
CA GLU A 86 3.45 -12.17 -6.52
C GLU A 86 3.59 -13.59 -5.93
N GLU A 87 4.71 -13.85 -5.28
CA GLU A 87 4.89 -15.10 -4.56
C GLU A 87 3.89 -15.21 -3.40
N ARG A 88 3.36 -16.41 -3.22
CA ARG A 88 2.47 -16.71 -2.10
C ARG A 88 3.18 -16.42 -0.77
N GLU A 89 2.51 -15.73 0.12
CA GLU A 89 2.94 -15.56 1.49
C GLU A 89 2.31 -16.66 2.35
N ASP A 90 3.12 -17.57 2.87
CA ASP A 90 2.72 -18.58 3.86
C ASP A 90 3.61 -18.39 5.09
N ARG A 91 3.04 -17.77 6.13
CA ARG A 91 3.77 -17.45 7.35
C ARG A 91 3.09 -18.11 8.55
N ARG A 92 3.92 -18.72 9.38
CA ARG A 92 3.51 -19.31 10.64
C ARG A 92 4.07 -18.54 11.81
N THR A 93 3.43 -18.69 12.96
CA THR A 93 3.96 -18.18 14.23
C THR A 93 5.28 -18.85 14.59
N LEU A 94 6.14 -18.15 15.35
CA LEU A 94 7.49 -18.64 15.68
C LEU A 94 7.46 -19.94 16.51
N THR A 95 6.47 -20.10 17.36
CA THR A 95 6.38 -21.22 18.30
C THR A 95 5.42 -22.29 17.89
N GLY A 96 4.83 -22.23 16.73
CA GLY A 96 3.76 -23.17 16.49
C GLY A 96 3.35 -23.37 15.08
N TYR A 97 2.22 -24.00 15.02
CA TYR A 97 1.60 -24.40 13.77
C TYR A 97 0.55 -23.39 13.30
N ARG A 98 0.25 -22.35 14.09
CA ARG A 98 -0.73 -21.33 13.72
C ARG A 98 -0.23 -20.56 12.52
N ARG A 99 -1.03 -20.56 11.47
CA ARG A 99 -0.77 -19.78 10.28
C ARG A 99 -1.14 -18.33 10.53
N SER A 100 -0.18 -17.42 10.45
CA SER A 100 -0.39 -15.98 10.64
C SER A 100 -0.70 -15.25 9.34
N ALA A 101 -0.26 -15.79 8.21
CA ALA A 101 -0.65 -15.34 6.87
C ALA A 101 -0.65 -16.53 5.91
N ASP A 102 -1.57 -16.51 4.95
CA ASP A 102 -1.59 -17.41 3.80
C ASP A 102 -2.29 -16.66 2.66
N GLN A 103 -1.51 -15.91 1.91
CA GLN A 103 -2.04 -14.89 1.01
C GLN A 103 -1.41 -15.00 -0.37
N ILE A 104 -2.24 -14.89 -1.38
CA ILE A 104 -1.84 -14.70 -2.76
C ILE A 104 -2.22 -13.27 -3.14
N ARG A 105 -1.38 -12.60 -3.93
CA ARG A 105 -1.60 -11.24 -4.39
C ARG A 105 -1.13 -11.09 -5.84
N TYR A 106 -1.87 -10.33 -6.64
CA TYR A 106 -1.34 -9.73 -7.84
C TYR A 106 -1.32 -8.21 -7.70
N HIS A 107 -0.43 -7.57 -8.42
CA HIS A 107 -0.41 -6.12 -8.59
C HIS A 107 -0.54 -5.73 -10.05
N GLN A 108 -0.86 -4.48 -10.31
CA GLN A 108 -0.94 -3.90 -11.65
C GLN A 108 -0.61 -2.41 -11.60
N LEU A 109 0.10 -1.97 -12.63
CA LEU A 109 0.43 -0.56 -12.83
C LEU A 109 -0.21 -0.04 -14.10
N GLY A 110 -0.54 1.24 -14.09
CA GLY A 110 -1.19 1.87 -15.23
C GLY A 110 -1.49 3.33 -15.00
N VAL A 111 -2.59 3.78 -15.55
CA VAL A 111 -3.02 5.18 -15.54
C VAL A 111 -4.42 5.32 -14.97
N ALA A 112 -4.74 6.53 -14.51
CA ALA A 112 -6.06 6.88 -14.02
C ALA A 112 -6.69 8.00 -14.87
N SER A 113 -8.03 7.98 -14.96
CA SER A 113 -8.83 9.04 -15.56
C SER A 113 -10.09 9.30 -14.76
N GLY A 114 -10.66 10.49 -14.88
CA GLY A 114 -11.87 10.87 -14.16
C GLY A 114 -11.71 12.19 -13.43
N TRP A 115 -12.14 12.26 -12.18
CA TRP A 115 -12.03 13.48 -11.40
C TRP A 115 -11.91 13.21 -9.90
N VAL A 116 -11.32 14.19 -9.21
CA VAL A 116 -11.28 14.29 -7.75
C VAL A 116 -11.80 15.64 -7.32
N GLN A 117 -12.64 15.68 -6.30
CA GLN A 117 -13.08 16.91 -5.65
C GLN A 117 -12.66 16.89 -4.19
N LEU A 118 -11.91 17.91 -3.77
CA LEU A 118 -11.47 18.10 -2.40
C LEU A 118 -11.73 19.55 -1.98
N GLU A 119 -12.43 19.73 -0.87
CA GLU A 119 -12.79 21.05 -0.32
C GLU A 119 -13.44 21.99 -1.35
N GLY A 120 -14.36 21.45 -2.16
CA GLY A 120 -15.05 22.17 -3.21
C GLY A 120 -14.25 22.38 -4.50
N ARG A 121 -12.94 22.10 -4.50
CA ARG A 121 -12.09 22.18 -5.69
C ARG A 121 -12.12 20.88 -6.47
N ARG A 122 -12.57 20.94 -7.71
CA ARG A 122 -12.51 19.81 -8.65
C ARG A 122 -11.19 19.80 -9.43
N ILE A 123 -10.61 18.63 -9.57
CA ILE A 123 -9.36 18.37 -10.32
C ILE A 123 -9.70 17.30 -11.33
N GLU A 124 -9.46 17.56 -12.59
CA GLU A 124 -9.56 16.55 -13.65
C GLU A 124 -8.35 15.63 -13.59
N VAL A 125 -8.62 14.34 -13.71
CA VAL A 125 -7.62 13.27 -13.69
C VAL A 125 -7.47 12.76 -15.12
N THR A 126 -6.27 12.90 -15.67
CA THR A 126 -5.97 12.46 -17.05
C THR A 126 -4.85 11.42 -17.05
N PRO A 127 -4.86 10.47 -18.01
CA PRO A 127 -3.87 9.41 -18.08
C PRO A 127 -2.41 9.89 -18.23
N GLU A 128 -2.23 11.12 -18.78
CA GLU A 128 -0.91 11.71 -18.99
C GLU A 128 -0.27 12.21 -17.70
N SER A 129 -1.09 12.50 -16.67
CA SER A 129 -0.65 13.13 -15.42
C SER A 129 -0.91 12.32 -14.18
N TRP A 130 -1.74 11.26 -14.27
CA TRP A 130 -2.09 10.42 -13.15
C TRP A 130 -1.78 8.95 -13.41
N LEU A 131 -0.85 8.42 -12.64
CA LEU A 131 -0.54 7.00 -12.62
C LEU A 131 -1.37 6.29 -11.55
N MET A 132 -1.56 5.00 -11.72
CA MET A 132 -2.16 4.14 -10.72
C MET A 132 -1.29 2.93 -10.43
N THR A 133 -1.31 2.53 -9.19
CA THR A 133 -0.87 1.22 -8.73
C THR A 133 -2.05 0.57 -8.01
N ARG A 134 -2.26 -0.71 -8.20
CA ARG A 134 -3.24 -1.48 -7.43
C ARG A 134 -2.72 -2.87 -7.14
N ASP A 135 -3.17 -3.41 -6.04
CA ASP A 135 -3.06 -4.83 -5.75
C ASP A 135 -4.43 -5.43 -5.46
N HIS A 136 -4.53 -6.73 -5.61
CA HIS A 136 -5.65 -7.52 -5.17
C HIS A 136 -5.14 -8.80 -4.54
N SER A 137 -5.57 -9.05 -3.32
CA SER A 137 -5.12 -10.20 -2.56
C SER A 137 -6.28 -10.99 -1.97
N TRP A 138 -6.07 -12.29 -1.79
CA TRP A 138 -7.01 -13.19 -1.14
C TRP A 138 -6.29 -14.21 -0.28
N GLY A 139 -7.01 -14.78 0.68
CA GLY A 139 -6.47 -15.74 1.63
C GLY A 139 -6.52 -15.24 3.07
N LEU A 140 -5.70 -15.79 3.92
CA LEU A 140 -5.60 -15.44 5.34
C LEU A 140 -4.67 -14.23 5.50
N ARG A 141 -5.22 -13.13 6.02
CA ARG A 141 -4.47 -11.91 6.31
C ARG A 141 -4.30 -11.70 7.82
N PRO A 142 -3.15 -11.18 8.28
CA PRO A 142 -3.02 -10.69 9.65
C PRO A 142 -3.88 -9.44 9.88
N ALA A 143 -4.14 -9.12 11.13
CA ALA A 143 -4.83 -7.90 11.57
C ALA A 143 -6.24 -7.70 10.97
N VAL A 144 -6.98 -8.78 10.77
CA VAL A 144 -8.40 -8.77 10.37
C VAL A 144 -9.29 -9.04 11.59
N GLY A 145 -10.16 -8.09 11.89
CA GLY A 145 -11.00 -8.08 13.08
C GLY A 145 -10.22 -7.74 14.36
N VAL A 146 -10.92 -7.65 15.45
CA VAL A 146 -10.31 -7.47 16.78
C VAL A 146 -9.39 -8.67 17.06
N PRO A 147 -8.15 -8.44 17.52
CA PRO A 147 -7.26 -9.55 17.88
C PRO A 147 -7.90 -10.53 18.87
N CYS A 148 -7.75 -11.82 18.60
CA CYS A 148 -8.24 -12.86 19.52
C CYS A 148 -7.42 -12.84 20.80
N THR A 149 -8.09 -12.88 21.93
CA THR A 149 -7.47 -12.86 23.29
C THR A 149 -7.39 -14.23 23.94
N ASP A 150 -8.05 -15.24 23.36
CA ASP A 150 -8.14 -16.62 23.84
C ASP A 150 -7.18 -17.58 23.12
N LEU A 151 -6.10 -17.06 22.57
CA LEU A 151 -5.04 -17.81 21.91
C LEU A 151 -3.79 -17.85 22.77
N GLN A 152 -3.01 -18.94 22.62
CA GLN A 152 -1.65 -18.95 23.14
C GLN A 152 -0.86 -17.81 22.52
N PRO A 153 -0.25 -16.92 23.33
CA PRO A 153 0.53 -15.81 22.80
C PRO A 153 1.70 -16.31 21.95
N ASP A 154 1.93 -15.66 20.81
CA ASP A 154 3.17 -15.84 20.05
C ASP A 154 4.28 -14.98 20.68
N PRO A 155 5.54 -15.42 20.70
CA PRO A 155 6.64 -14.57 21.14
C PRO A 155 6.69 -13.21 20.49
N MET A 156 6.23 -13.08 19.24
CA MET A 156 6.14 -11.81 18.54
C MET A 156 5.02 -10.90 19.09
N ASP A 157 4.00 -11.46 19.74
CA ASP A 157 2.94 -10.69 20.41
C ASP A 157 3.44 -10.09 21.73
N VAL A 158 4.36 -10.82 22.43
CA VAL A 158 4.94 -10.41 23.71
C VAL A 158 6.16 -9.49 23.51
N HIS A 159 6.99 -9.81 22.53
CA HIS A 159 8.19 -9.06 22.15
C HIS A 159 8.11 -8.68 20.69
N PRO A 160 7.41 -7.56 20.35
CA PRO A 160 7.24 -7.15 18.97
C PRO A 160 8.58 -6.98 18.24
N PRO A 161 8.72 -7.55 17.06
CA PRO A 161 9.96 -7.42 16.29
C PRO A 161 10.13 -5.99 15.79
N ARG A 162 11.36 -5.65 15.47
CA ARG A 162 11.61 -4.53 14.59
C ARG A 162 11.17 -4.91 13.17
N VAL A 163 10.50 -3.99 12.49
CA VAL A 163 10.03 -4.20 11.12
C VAL A 163 10.58 -3.12 10.21
N LEU A 164 11.10 -3.54 9.08
CA LEU A 164 11.39 -2.67 7.94
C LEU A 164 10.80 -3.33 6.69
N ALA A 165 9.80 -2.69 6.13
CA ALA A 165 9.20 -3.16 4.89
C ALA A 165 9.15 -2.03 3.85
N ALA A 166 9.29 -2.41 2.59
CA ALA A 166 9.09 -1.56 1.43
C ALA A 166 8.44 -2.39 0.30
N TRP A 167 7.25 -1.99 -0.11
CA TRP A 167 6.57 -2.52 -1.29
C TRP A 167 6.46 -1.37 -2.30
N SER A 168 7.11 -1.50 -3.45
CA SER A 168 7.31 -0.37 -4.36
C SER A 168 7.14 -0.78 -5.83
N PRO A 169 5.91 -0.72 -6.34
CA PRO A 169 5.63 -0.80 -7.77
C PRO A 169 5.86 0.57 -8.44
N VAL A 170 6.67 0.60 -9.49
CA VAL A 170 7.05 1.82 -10.19
C VAL A 170 6.95 1.62 -11.69
N LEU A 171 6.19 2.48 -12.38
CA LEU A 171 5.99 2.46 -13.82
C LEU A 171 6.97 3.42 -14.53
N PHE A 172 7.69 2.90 -15.49
CA PHE A 172 8.57 3.65 -16.37
C PHE A 172 7.90 3.81 -17.71
N THR A 173 7.58 5.05 -18.07
CA THR A 173 6.94 5.38 -19.34
C THR A 173 7.96 6.09 -20.24
N PRO A 174 8.19 5.62 -21.45
CA PRO A 174 9.05 6.34 -22.39
C PRO A 174 8.58 7.79 -22.60
N PRO A 175 9.49 8.75 -22.75
CA PRO A 175 9.11 10.12 -23.08
C PRO A 175 8.28 10.18 -24.35
N PRO A 176 7.35 11.12 -24.49
CA PRO A 176 6.58 11.31 -25.70
C PRO A 176 7.48 11.40 -26.94
N GLY A 177 7.22 10.57 -27.96
CA GLY A 177 7.99 10.53 -29.20
C GLY A 177 9.29 9.72 -29.16
N ALA A 178 9.72 9.21 -28.04
CA ALA A 178 10.97 8.43 -27.92
C ALA A 178 10.86 6.98 -28.44
N GLY A 179 9.64 6.50 -28.70
CA GLY A 179 9.41 5.09 -29.01
C GLY A 179 9.65 4.17 -27.80
N GLY A 180 9.17 2.94 -27.88
CA GLY A 180 9.28 1.95 -26.80
C GLY A 180 7.96 1.75 -26.07
N SER A 181 7.90 0.67 -25.29
CA SER A 181 6.74 0.32 -24.46
C SER A 181 7.00 0.62 -22.99
N PRO A 182 5.97 0.89 -22.20
CA PRO A 182 6.13 1.02 -20.76
C PRO A 182 6.64 -0.29 -20.15
N TRP A 183 7.35 -0.17 -19.05
CA TRP A 183 7.80 -1.28 -18.22
C TRP A 183 7.72 -0.90 -16.75
N ALA A 184 7.69 -1.86 -15.87
CA ALA A 184 7.66 -1.60 -14.44
C ALA A 184 8.83 -2.27 -13.72
N LEU A 185 9.16 -1.72 -12.56
CA LEU A 185 9.98 -2.35 -11.55
C LEU A 185 9.11 -2.57 -10.32
N MET A 186 8.92 -3.83 -9.96
CA MET A 186 8.26 -4.23 -8.72
C MET A 186 9.31 -4.65 -7.70
N LEU A 187 9.28 -4.05 -6.51
CA LEU A 187 10.18 -4.34 -5.41
C LEU A 187 9.37 -4.61 -4.13
N TYR A 188 9.61 -5.75 -3.51
CA TYR A 188 9.10 -6.09 -2.19
C TYR A 188 10.22 -6.56 -1.28
N TYR A 189 10.49 -5.78 -0.26
CA TYR A 189 11.44 -6.10 0.79
C TYR A 189 10.74 -6.10 2.14
N LEU A 190 11.00 -7.13 2.95
CA LEU A 190 10.44 -7.26 4.29
C LEU A 190 11.50 -7.84 5.22
N LEU A 191 11.76 -7.14 6.31
CA LEU A 191 12.66 -7.58 7.36
C LEU A 191 11.94 -7.51 8.71
N TYR A 192 11.83 -8.67 9.35
CA TYR A 192 11.53 -8.79 10.78
C TYR A 192 12.82 -9.14 11.53
N ALA A 193 13.10 -8.46 12.62
CA ALA A 193 14.27 -8.75 13.45
C ALA A 193 13.93 -8.65 14.94
N GLY A 194 14.22 -9.71 15.67
CA GLY A 194 14.15 -9.80 17.13
C GLY A 194 15.51 -10.14 17.72
N GLU A 195 15.54 -10.38 19.03
CA GLU A 195 16.75 -10.82 19.71
C GLU A 195 17.13 -12.23 19.24
N GLY A 196 18.32 -12.34 18.63
CA GLY A 196 18.85 -13.62 18.16
C GLY A 196 18.21 -14.21 16.90
N TRP A 197 17.27 -13.50 16.25
CA TRP A 197 16.63 -13.99 15.02
C TRP A 197 16.35 -12.87 14.02
N ARG A 198 16.29 -13.27 12.75
CA ARG A 198 15.99 -12.42 11.61
C ARG A 198 15.22 -13.21 10.56
N HIS A 199 14.17 -12.62 10.01
CA HIS A 199 13.46 -13.12 8.84
C HIS A 199 13.45 -12.05 7.77
N GLU A 200 13.97 -12.38 6.60
CA GLU A 200 14.07 -11.46 5.47
C GLU A 200 13.41 -12.08 4.25
N LYS A 201 12.56 -11.30 3.58
CA LYS A 201 12.00 -11.61 2.27
C LYS A 201 12.40 -10.51 1.29
N SER A 202 12.91 -10.93 0.14
CA SER A 202 13.28 -10.06 -0.97
C SER A 202 12.67 -10.65 -2.25
N GLN A 203 11.79 -9.92 -2.89
CA GLN A 203 11.10 -10.35 -4.10
C GLN A 203 10.97 -9.16 -5.04
N GLY A 204 11.27 -9.33 -6.32
CA GLY A 204 11.10 -8.26 -7.29
C GLY A 204 11.40 -8.68 -8.71
N GLY A 205 11.14 -7.78 -9.64
CA GLY A 205 11.41 -8.03 -11.04
C GLY A 205 11.02 -6.86 -11.94
N PHE A 206 11.55 -6.91 -13.14
CA PHE A 206 11.13 -6.05 -14.23
C PHE A 206 9.96 -6.70 -14.95
N GLU A 207 8.95 -5.90 -15.27
CA GLU A 207 7.70 -6.34 -15.90
C GLU A 207 7.48 -5.53 -17.17
N HIS A 208 7.11 -6.23 -18.24
CA HIS A 208 7.00 -5.65 -19.57
C HIS A 208 5.56 -5.74 -20.10
N ALA A 209 5.22 -4.87 -21.04
CA ALA A 209 3.89 -4.79 -21.64
C ALA A 209 3.48 -6.08 -22.38
N ASP A 210 4.44 -6.87 -22.83
CA ASP A 210 4.22 -8.18 -23.47
C ASP A 210 4.01 -9.34 -22.46
N GLY A 211 4.01 -9.02 -21.15
CA GLY A 211 3.88 -9.99 -20.06
C GLY A 211 5.19 -10.68 -19.67
N ARG A 212 6.30 -10.39 -20.32
CA ARG A 212 7.62 -10.92 -19.93
C ARG A 212 8.03 -10.33 -18.58
N ARG A 213 8.65 -11.16 -17.74
CA ARG A 213 9.17 -10.79 -16.42
C ARG A 213 10.62 -11.20 -16.30
N GLU A 214 11.45 -10.32 -15.75
CA GLU A 214 12.86 -10.56 -15.45
C GLU A 214 13.03 -10.48 -13.93
N PRO A 215 13.35 -11.60 -13.25
CA PRO A 215 13.45 -11.61 -11.80
C PRO A 215 14.67 -10.82 -11.32
N VAL A 216 14.55 -10.27 -10.12
CA VAL A 216 15.66 -9.75 -9.32
C VAL A 216 16.01 -10.80 -8.27
N GLU A 217 17.28 -11.15 -8.14
CA GLU A 217 17.73 -12.16 -7.17
C GLU A 217 17.71 -11.60 -5.74
N ARG A 218 18.19 -10.36 -5.57
CA ARG A 218 18.25 -9.70 -4.27
C ARG A 218 17.97 -8.20 -4.37
N ILE A 219 17.23 -7.70 -3.40
CA ILE A 219 16.97 -6.28 -3.20
C ILE A 219 17.67 -5.82 -1.92
N GLU A 220 18.46 -4.78 -2.01
CA GLU A 220 19.09 -4.13 -0.87
C GLU A 220 18.57 -2.68 -0.78
N PRO A 221 17.61 -2.41 0.12
CA PRO A 221 17.09 -1.08 0.31
C PRO A 221 18.07 -0.23 1.12
N GLN A 222 18.49 0.89 0.57
CA GLN A 222 19.29 1.93 1.22
C GLN A 222 18.41 3.16 1.44
N LEU A 223 17.33 2.98 2.20
CA LEU A 223 16.31 4.00 2.43
C LEU A 223 16.70 4.90 3.60
N ARG A 224 16.30 6.15 3.50
CA ARG A 224 16.50 7.17 4.53
C ARG A 224 15.15 7.64 5.04
N PHE A 225 15.04 7.76 6.35
CA PHE A 225 13.80 8.15 7.04
C PHE A 225 14.03 9.36 7.94
N ASP A 226 13.00 10.18 8.10
CA ASP A 226 13.00 11.25 9.10
C ASP A 226 12.89 10.62 10.51
N PRO A 227 13.85 10.86 11.41
CA PRO A 227 13.85 10.22 12.73
C PRO A 227 12.70 10.66 13.62
N ARG A 228 12.07 11.82 13.35
CA ARG A 228 10.97 12.36 14.16
C ARG A 228 9.66 11.60 13.97
N ASN A 229 9.43 11.08 12.76
CA ASN A 229 8.14 10.50 12.38
C ASN A 229 8.26 9.28 11.46
N LYS A 230 9.47 8.75 11.27
CA LYS A 230 9.77 7.59 10.40
C LYS A 230 9.28 7.75 8.96
N ARG A 231 9.15 8.98 8.47
CA ARG A 231 8.78 9.27 7.08
C ARG A 231 9.92 8.92 6.14
N LEU A 232 9.61 8.24 5.04
CA LEU A 232 10.56 8.05 3.96
C LEU A 232 10.93 9.41 3.34
N VAL A 233 12.21 9.73 3.28
CA VAL A 233 12.71 11.00 2.71
C VAL A 233 13.53 10.80 1.45
N GLY A 234 13.88 9.57 1.10
CA GLY A 234 14.61 9.23 -0.11
C GLY A 234 15.52 8.03 0.11
N GLY A 235 16.40 7.78 -0.85
CA GLY A 235 17.36 6.68 -0.76
C GLY A 235 17.64 6.03 -2.10
N SER A 236 17.93 4.74 -2.08
CA SER A 236 18.10 3.93 -3.29
C SER A 236 17.75 2.47 -3.02
N PHE A 237 17.53 1.74 -4.10
CA PHE A 237 17.53 0.28 -4.12
C PHE A 237 18.71 -0.21 -4.94
N VAL A 238 19.48 -1.12 -4.38
CA VAL A 238 20.53 -1.85 -5.10
C VAL A 238 20.00 -3.26 -5.39
N LEU A 239 20.00 -3.63 -6.66
CA LEU A 239 19.46 -4.90 -7.13
C LEU A 239 20.61 -5.77 -7.60
N THR A 240 20.65 -7.03 -7.14
CA THR A 240 21.49 -8.07 -7.72
C THR A 240 20.66 -8.85 -8.73
N MET A 241 21.15 -8.96 -9.95
CA MET A 241 20.51 -9.70 -11.03
C MET A 241 20.94 -11.18 -11.01
N PRO A 242 20.20 -12.12 -11.61
CA PRO A 242 20.55 -13.54 -11.63
C PRO A 242 21.91 -13.87 -12.27
N ASP A 243 22.43 -13.00 -13.11
CA ASP A 243 23.76 -13.12 -13.72
C ASP A 243 24.88 -12.55 -12.84
N GLY A 244 24.55 -12.07 -11.63
CA GLY A 244 25.47 -11.40 -10.70
C GLY A 244 25.69 -9.91 -11.00
N GLY A 245 25.09 -9.38 -12.06
CA GLY A 245 25.11 -7.94 -12.37
C GLY A 245 24.41 -7.11 -11.29
N MET A 246 24.80 -5.87 -11.13
CA MET A 246 24.19 -4.96 -10.16
C MET A 246 23.54 -3.78 -10.87
N ARG A 247 22.34 -3.40 -10.41
CA ARG A 247 21.65 -2.18 -10.85
C ARG A 247 21.26 -1.33 -9.65
N ARG A 248 21.38 -0.03 -9.78
CA ARG A 248 21.00 0.94 -8.74
C ARG A 248 19.88 1.84 -9.24
N PHE A 249 18.89 2.01 -8.38
CA PHE A 249 17.78 2.92 -8.59
C PHE A 249 17.75 3.94 -7.46
N THR A 250 18.00 5.20 -7.78
CA THR A 250 17.88 6.30 -6.81
C THR A 250 16.41 6.65 -6.63
N LEU A 251 15.98 6.76 -5.36
CA LEU A 251 14.61 7.09 -4.96
C LEU A 251 14.52 8.52 -4.47
N ARG A 252 13.57 9.26 -5.04
CA ARG A 252 13.13 10.58 -4.59
C ARG A 252 11.66 10.51 -4.18
N VAL A 253 11.32 10.99 -2.99
CA VAL A 253 9.93 11.10 -2.54
C VAL A 253 9.30 12.34 -3.17
N LEU A 254 8.09 12.17 -3.71
CA LEU A 254 7.26 13.23 -4.28
C LEU A 254 6.16 13.56 -3.27
N GLY A 255 6.14 14.79 -2.77
CA GLY A 255 5.22 15.23 -1.71
C GLY A 255 5.81 15.09 -0.30
N ASP A 256 4.98 15.25 0.71
CA ASP A 256 5.43 15.36 2.10
C ASP A 256 5.29 14.06 2.89
N THR A 257 4.13 13.85 3.56
CA THR A 257 4.00 12.73 4.52
C THR A 257 3.58 11.41 3.89
N GLY A 258 3.07 11.40 2.67
CA GLY A 258 2.40 10.25 2.06
C GLY A 258 1.01 10.00 2.67
N PHE A 259 0.41 8.87 2.34
CA PHE A 259 -0.88 8.44 2.89
C PHE A 259 -0.67 7.39 3.98
N HIS A 260 -1.16 7.66 5.20
CA HIS A 260 -1.12 6.72 6.31
C HIS A 260 -2.26 5.71 6.18
N LEU A 261 -1.91 4.48 5.86
CA LEU A 261 -2.85 3.38 5.67
C LEU A 261 -3.54 2.97 6.96
N GLY A 262 -2.93 3.26 8.11
CA GLY A 262 -3.54 3.03 9.41
C GLY A 262 -4.89 3.72 9.57
N ALA A 263 -5.04 4.97 9.13
CA ALA A 263 -6.32 5.67 9.12
C ALA A 263 -7.39 4.97 8.25
N GLY A 264 -6.98 4.12 7.31
CA GLY A 264 -7.83 3.19 6.56
C GLY A 264 -8.02 1.83 7.22
N LEU A 265 -7.72 1.69 8.52
CA LEU A 265 -7.85 0.49 9.36
C LEU A 265 -6.76 -0.59 9.19
N TYR A 266 -5.70 -0.35 8.42
CA TYR A 266 -4.57 -1.26 8.35
C TYR A 266 -3.84 -1.34 9.69
N HIS A 267 -3.69 -2.56 10.21
CA HIS A 267 -3.14 -2.87 11.55
C HIS A 267 -3.92 -2.25 12.72
N GLY A 268 -5.13 -1.76 12.45
CA GLY A 268 -5.99 -1.12 13.42
C GLY A 268 -5.81 0.39 13.53
N PHE A 269 -6.89 1.08 13.88
CA PHE A 269 -6.92 2.50 14.15
C PHE A 269 -8.01 2.80 15.19
N ASP A 270 -7.62 3.46 16.30
CA ASP A 270 -8.52 3.78 17.43
C ASP A 270 -9.36 2.57 17.90
N GLY A 271 -8.74 1.38 17.97
CA GLY A 271 -9.39 0.13 18.40
C GLY A 271 -10.28 -0.52 17.34
N HIS A 272 -10.31 -0.01 16.12
CA HIS A 272 -11.06 -0.58 15.01
C HIS A 272 -10.15 -1.22 13.97
N TYR A 273 -10.67 -2.28 13.32
CA TYR A 273 -9.90 -3.13 12.40
C TYR A 273 -10.69 -3.44 11.14
N HIS A 274 -10.01 -3.75 10.06
CA HIS A 274 -10.62 -4.33 8.88
C HIS A 274 -11.42 -5.59 9.22
N GLY A 275 -12.58 -5.77 8.57
CA GLY A 275 -13.45 -6.93 8.79
C GLY A 275 -14.15 -6.96 10.16
N GLN A 276 -14.06 -5.90 10.95
CA GLN A 276 -14.78 -5.80 12.22
C GLN A 276 -16.26 -5.49 11.97
N TRP A 277 -17.14 -6.25 12.64
CA TRP A 277 -18.57 -5.92 12.65
C TRP A 277 -18.82 -4.62 13.42
N ARG A 278 -19.38 -3.63 12.75
CA ARG A 278 -19.68 -2.30 13.29
C ARG A 278 -21.17 -1.90 13.10
N GLY A 279 -22.05 -2.91 12.94
CA GLY A 279 -23.48 -2.71 12.65
C GLY A 279 -23.83 -2.91 11.17
N PRO A 280 -25.15 -2.82 10.84
CA PRO A 280 -25.66 -3.08 9.48
C PRO A 280 -25.02 -2.20 8.41
N LEU A 281 -24.80 -0.92 8.73
CA LEU A 281 -24.02 0.04 7.97
C LEU A 281 -23.35 1.01 8.94
N HIS A 282 -22.06 1.20 8.80
CA HIS A 282 -21.29 2.20 9.53
C HIS A 282 -20.46 3.03 8.56
N VAL A 283 -20.46 4.34 8.73
CA VAL A 283 -19.65 5.28 7.94
C VAL A 283 -19.06 6.29 8.90
N ASP A 284 -17.73 6.42 8.87
CA ASP A 284 -16.98 7.41 9.63
C ASP A 284 -15.78 7.95 8.82
N GLY A 285 -15.01 8.80 9.41
CA GLY A 285 -13.82 9.34 8.77
C GLY A 285 -13.00 10.23 9.67
N GLU A 286 -11.82 10.60 9.20
CA GLU A 286 -10.85 11.40 9.93
C GLU A 286 -10.20 12.40 8.98
N HIS A 287 -9.95 13.62 9.51
CA HIS A 287 -9.09 14.62 8.87
C HIS A 287 -7.91 14.92 9.79
N PHE A 288 -6.71 14.63 9.31
CA PHE A 288 -5.47 15.06 9.95
C PHE A 288 -4.98 16.31 9.23
N ALA A 289 -4.98 17.43 9.93
CA ALA A 289 -4.48 18.69 9.39
C ALA A 289 -2.94 18.70 9.26
N ASP A 290 -2.26 17.89 10.08
CA ASP A 290 -0.82 17.67 10.01
C ASP A 290 -0.46 16.26 10.51
N CYS A 291 -0.24 15.35 9.57
CA CYS A 291 0.19 13.98 9.87
C CYS A 291 1.60 13.89 10.46
N SER A 292 2.39 14.99 10.44
CA SER A 292 3.74 15.04 11.00
C SER A 292 3.79 15.58 12.42
N SER A 293 2.68 16.10 12.94
CA SER A 293 2.60 16.59 14.31
C SER A 293 2.80 15.45 15.32
N PRO A 294 3.38 15.70 16.50
CA PRO A 294 3.58 14.66 17.52
C PRO A 294 2.31 13.88 17.87
N ASP A 295 1.17 14.58 18.02
CA ASP A 295 -0.11 13.94 18.36
C ASP A 295 -0.61 13.03 17.24
N SER A 296 -0.48 13.45 15.97
CA SER A 296 -0.84 12.61 14.81
C SER A 296 0.09 11.43 14.70
N VAL A 297 1.39 11.62 14.90
CA VAL A 297 2.40 10.53 14.85
C VAL A 297 2.13 9.47 15.91
N ALA A 298 1.68 9.87 17.10
CA ALA A 298 1.32 8.95 18.18
C ALA A 298 0.06 8.12 17.87
N ARG A 299 -0.89 8.67 17.11
CA ARG A 299 -2.14 7.97 16.72
C ARG A 299 -2.00 7.13 15.46
N LEU A 300 -1.23 7.63 14.49
CA LEU A 300 -1.05 6.96 13.20
C LEU A 300 0.06 5.91 13.30
N ASN A 301 -0.22 4.68 12.94
CA ASN A 301 0.86 3.72 12.73
C ASN A 301 1.75 4.19 11.56
N GLN A 302 3.01 3.77 11.56
CA GLN A 302 4.00 4.22 10.58
C GLN A 302 4.00 3.36 9.30
N PHE A 303 2.82 2.93 8.88
CA PHE A 303 2.58 2.27 7.60
C PHE A 303 2.07 3.29 6.60
N ARG A 304 2.91 3.69 5.66
CA ARG A 304 2.65 4.80 4.74
C ARG A 304 2.81 4.40 3.30
N ASP A 305 2.00 5.00 2.46
CA ASP A 305 2.09 4.93 1.01
C ASP A 305 2.62 6.25 0.46
N CYS A 306 3.92 6.28 0.14
CA CYS A 306 4.59 7.47 -0.35
C CYS A 306 4.65 7.46 -1.87
N LEU A 307 4.27 8.57 -2.52
CA LEU A 307 4.50 8.76 -3.95
C LEU A 307 6.01 8.96 -4.20
N VAL A 308 6.57 8.19 -5.13
CA VAL A 308 8.02 8.20 -5.41
C VAL A 308 8.33 8.26 -6.88
N GLU A 309 9.51 8.81 -7.18
CA GLU A 309 10.19 8.70 -8.45
C GLU A 309 11.44 7.83 -8.26
N LEU A 310 11.60 6.84 -9.13
CA LEU A 310 12.84 6.08 -9.24
C LEU A 310 13.60 6.49 -10.51
N ARG A 311 14.90 6.67 -10.37
CA ARG A 311 15.82 6.86 -11.48
C ARG A 311 16.74 5.67 -11.61
N ASP A 312 16.71 5.00 -12.75
CA ASP A 312 17.71 4.00 -13.09
C ASP A 312 19.05 4.71 -13.38
N GLU A 313 20.07 4.44 -12.58
CA GLU A 313 21.37 5.10 -12.74
C GLU A 313 22.10 4.67 -14.01
N ALA A 314 21.82 3.48 -14.55
CA ALA A 314 22.47 2.97 -15.73
C ALA A 314 21.91 3.59 -17.03
N SER A 315 20.60 3.70 -17.15
CA SER A 315 19.94 4.22 -18.36
C SER A 315 19.51 5.68 -18.25
N GLY A 316 19.39 6.19 -17.02
CA GLY A 316 18.80 7.50 -16.74
C GLY A 316 17.27 7.53 -16.81
N ALA A 317 16.62 6.40 -17.07
CA ALA A 317 15.16 6.30 -17.14
C ALA A 317 14.51 6.71 -15.82
N LEU A 318 13.38 7.42 -15.90
CA LEU A 318 12.58 7.85 -14.76
C LEU A 318 11.28 7.08 -14.71
N GLY A 319 10.95 6.56 -13.55
CA GLY A 319 9.69 5.91 -13.26
C GLY A 319 8.97 6.56 -12.09
N ILE A 320 7.65 6.54 -12.12
CA ILE A 320 6.79 7.06 -11.05
C ILE A 320 5.97 5.91 -10.50
N GLY A 321 5.78 5.92 -9.19
CA GLY A 321 4.97 4.91 -8.50
C GLY A 321 4.81 5.25 -7.04
N ASN A 322 4.60 4.24 -6.22
CA ASN A 322 4.55 4.40 -4.78
C ASN A 322 5.58 3.51 -4.07
N CYS A 323 5.87 3.86 -2.84
CA CYS A 323 6.65 3.05 -1.93
C CYS A 323 5.88 2.98 -0.60
N GLN A 324 5.21 1.87 -0.37
CA GLN A 324 4.61 1.58 0.93
C GLN A 324 5.72 1.18 1.88
N THR A 325 5.89 1.94 2.95
CA THR A 325 6.88 1.63 3.97
C THR A 325 6.21 1.34 5.30
N TRP A 326 6.68 0.28 5.98
CA TRP A 326 6.35 0.01 7.36
C TRP A 326 7.61 -0.07 8.19
N VAL A 327 7.75 0.86 9.14
CA VAL A 327 8.92 0.96 10.00
C VAL A 327 8.48 0.92 11.46
N GLN A 328 8.89 -0.12 12.17
CA GLN A 328 8.57 -0.32 13.58
C GLN A 328 9.84 -0.64 14.37
N GLY A 329 9.91 -0.14 15.60
CA GLY A 329 11.00 -0.39 16.53
C GLY A 329 12.25 0.48 16.25
N HIS A 330 13.31 0.18 16.98
CA HIS A 330 14.57 0.91 16.98
C HIS A 330 15.52 0.39 15.89
N TRP A 331 15.93 1.28 15.00
CA TRP A 331 16.86 0.98 13.91
C TRP A 331 18.08 1.91 13.95
N PRO A 332 19.12 1.64 14.78
CA PRO A 332 20.30 2.51 14.89
C PRO A 332 20.99 2.77 13.56
N ALA A 333 21.10 1.72 12.72
CA ALA A 333 21.72 1.83 11.39
C ALA A 333 20.97 2.79 10.45
N LEU A 334 19.69 3.09 10.71
CA LEU A 334 18.88 4.04 9.97
C LEU A 334 18.70 5.37 10.73
N GLY A 335 19.32 5.53 11.89
CA GLY A 335 19.16 6.70 12.75
C GLY A 335 17.76 6.84 13.37
N LEU A 336 17.02 5.71 13.50
CA LEU A 336 15.65 5.73 14.00
C LEU A 336 15.59 5.33 15.46
N PRO A 337 15.02 6.19 16.35
CA PRO A 337 14.89 5.90 17.77
C PRO A 337 13.86 4.80 18.05
N GLU A 338 13.83 4.34 19.30
CA GLU A 338 12.68 3.63 19.84
C GLU A 338 11.47 4.58 19.83
N GLY A 339 10.40 4.16 19.23
CA GLY A 339 9.18 4.94 19.10
C GLY A 339 8.00 4.21 19.66
#